data_d56d8922656112fe3f9af027f497adc3
#
_entry.id   d56d8922656112fe3f9af027f497adc3
#
_cell.length_a   1.000
_cell.length_b   1.000
_cell.length_c   1.000
_cell.angle_alpha   90.00
_cell.angle_beta   90.00
_cell.angle_gamma   90.00
#
_symmetry.space_group_name_H-M   'P 1'
#
loop_
_entity.id
_entity.type
_entity.pdbx_description
1 polymer ?
#
loop_
_entity_poly.entity_id
_entity_poly.type
_entity_poly.pdbx_seq_one_letter_code
_entity_poly.pdbx_strand_id
1 'polypeptide(L)'
;MDAKRPRRDANPPMTVLKTPDELFEKVVGWPWGPPSYYTSRLFGVDVRMAYWDFGPQDAPETLLLTHGEPSWSYLNRKLIGPLLDKGYRVVCFDQVGLGWSDKPAKREDVTYERSVAWNEDLLFNFLELRNITAVLQDWGGLIGLRVAARNSEKYARLVLSNTCLPTDDKDFQRASDGTDYLGAGFYKWKKMAHDGFIAHGKLGFLLKKGSKGPSHGAAHEITEEEAAAYDLPFPTEEHLAAVHVFPELVPTPPDDETGRHQPVGGEANRALWEVFEKWTKPVLLAFSDGDWVLGHCYKLWQDKCPGVAKVKGLTLEGTSAISARRAAASSWWPPSST
;
A
#
# COMPACT_ATOMS: atom_id res chain seq x y z
N MET A 1 -24.09 -27.09 -7.10
CA MET A 1 -24.62 -25.95 -6.34
C MET A 1 -24.21 -24.70 -7.11
N ASP A 2 -25.18 -24.04 -7.74
CA ASP A 2 -24.89 -22.89 -8.61
C ASP A 2 -24.43 -21.70 -7.77
N ALA A 3 -23.19 -21.27 -8.00
CA ALA A 3 -22.69 -20.03 -7.46
C ALA A 3 -23.51 -18.87 -8.05
N LYS A 4 -24.33 -18.23 -7.23
CA LYS A 4 -25.09 -17.03 -7.61
C LYS A 4 -24.11 -15.94 -8.05
N ARG A 5 -24.16 -15.59 -9.34
CA ARG A 5 -23.51 -14.37 -9.86
C ARG A 5 -23.97 -13.18 -9.00
N PRO A 6 -23.05 -12.27 -8.60
CA PRO A 6 -23.42 -11.07 -7.86
C PRO A 6 -24.44 -10.27 -8.69
N ARG A 7 -25.47 -9.73 -8.00
CA ARG A 7 -26.49 -8.87 -8.62
C ARG A 7 -25.77 -7.66 -9.23
N ARG A 8 -26.13 -7.31 -10.47
CA ARG A 8 -25.73 -6.05 -11.10
C ARG A 8 -26.26 -4.93 -10.21
N ASP A 9 -25.35 -4.18 -9.58
CA ASP A 9 -25.70 -2.97 -8.87
C ASP A 9 -26.32 -1.97 -9.84
N ALA A 10 -27.48 -1.43 -9.48
CA ALA A 10 -28.25 -0.49 -10.30
C ALA A 10 -27.68 0.94 -10.29
N ASN A 11 -26.44 1.12 -9.86
CA ASN A 11 -25.76 2.40 -9.90
C ASN A 11 -25.30 2.74 -11.33
N PRO A 12 -25.31 4.04 -11.73
CA PRO A 12 -24.76 4.44 -13.01
C PRO A 12 -23.32 3.94 -13.16
N PRO A 13 -22.89 3.60 -14.37
CA PRO A 13 -21.54 3.09 -14.58
C PRO A 13 -20.50 4.09 -14.04
N MET A 14 -19.49 3.57 -13.34
CA MET A 14 -18.38 4.35 -12.79
C MET A 14 -17.67 5.12 -13.92
N THR A 15 -17.48 6.41 -13.72
CA THR A 15 -16.66 7.25 -14.60
C THR A 15 -15.19 7.09 -14.22
N VAL A 16 -14.35 6.83 -15.21
CA VAL A 16 -12.93 6.58 -15.01
C VAL A 16 -12.11 7.61 -15.79
N LEU A 17 -11.18 8.26 -15.10
CA LEU A 17 -10.24 9.22 -15.65
C LEU A 17 -8.90 8.53 -15.96
N LYS A 18 -8.23 8.99 -17.00
CA LYS A 18 -6.91 8.53 -17.41
C LYS A 18 -5.87 9.63 -17.23
N THR A 19 -4.76 9.32 -16.61
CA THR A 19 -3.59 10.20 -16.67
C THR A 19 -3.00 10.13 -18.09
N PRO A 20 -2.73 11.27 -18.74
CA PRO A 20 -2.09 11.30 -20.06
C PRO A 20 -0.70 10.66 -20.02
N ASP A 21 -0.44 9.67 -20.90
CA ASP A 21 0.80 8.89 -20.87
C ASP A 21 2.05 9.74 -21.17
N GLU A 22 1.91 10.84 -21.90
CA GLU A 22 2.98 11.80 -22.18
C GLU A 22 3.54 12.52 -20.94
N LEU A 23 2.77 12.57 -19.85
CA LEU A 23 3.27 13.11 -18.59
C LEU A 23 4.34 12.20 -17.96
N PHE A 24 4.34 10.91 -18.32
CA PHE A 24 5.34 9.98 -17.81
C PHE A 24 6.77 10.35 -18.26
N GLU A 25 6.92 10.96 -19.44
CA GLU A 25 8.21 11.42 -19.95
C GLU A 25 8.92 12.45 -19.03
N LYS A 26 8.16 13.08 -18.14
CA LYS A 26 8.65 14.08 -17.17
C LYS A 26 9.07 13.49 -15.83
N VAL A 27 8.98 12.16 -15.66
CA VAL A 27 9.33 11.49 -14.39
C VAL A 27 10.84 11.41 -14.23
N VAL A 28 11.38 12.18 -13.31
CA VAL A 28 12.81 12.20 -12.99
C VAL A 28 13.17 11.04 -12.06
N GLY A 29 14.33 10.41 -12.31
CA GLY A 29 14.85 9.35 -11.43
C GLY A 29 14.07 8.02 -11.49
N TRP A 30 13.34 7.78 -12.58
CA TRP A 30 12.69 6.52 -12.89
C TRP A 30 13.33 5.86 -14.13
N PRO A 31 14.32 5.00 -13.98
CA PRO A 31 15.05 4.39 -15.11
C PRO A 31 14.35 3.17 -15.70
N TRP A 32 13.18 2.79 -15.18
CA TRP A 32 12.53 1.51 -15.43
C TRP A 32 11.56 1.51 -16.62
N GLY A 33 11.44 2.62 -17.35
CA GLY A 33 10.55 2.78 -18.48
C GLY A 33 9.07 2.93 -18.11
N PRO A 34 8.20 3.11 -19.11
CA PRO A 34 6.77 3.27 -18.91
C PRO A 34 6.12 1.98 -18.40
N PRO A 35 4.92 2.08 -17.79
CA PRO A 35 4.17 0.90 -17.36
C PRO A 35 3.66 0.08 -18.53
N SER A 36 3.48 -1.22 -18.27
CA SER A 36 2.50 -2.02 -18.99
C SER A 36 1.12 -1.82 -18.36
N TYR A 37 0.05 -2.10 -19.11
CA TYR A 37 -1.31 -1.95 -18.61
C TYR A 37 -2.07 -3.27 -18.71
N TYR A 38 -2.74 -3.63 -17.63
CA TYR A 38 -3.79 -4.62 -17.59
C TYR A 38 -5.14 -3.93 -17.50
N THR A 39 -6.15 -4.37 -18.24
CA THR A 39 -7.51 -3.82 -18.14
C THR A 39 -8.41 -4.80 -17.39
N SER A 40 -8.71 -4.48 -16.14
CA SER A 40 -9.72 -5.18 -15.37
C SER A 40 -11.12 -4.80 -15.86
N ARG A 41 -12.02 -5.80 -15.96
CA ARG A 41 -13.43 -5.63 -16.34
C ARG A 41 -14.39 -5.92 -15.19
N LEU A 42 -13.88 -5.88 -13.99
CA LEU A 42 -14.72 -6.01 -12.81
C LEU A 42 -15.69 -4.83 -12.70
N PHE A 43 -16.82 -5.08 -12.06
CA PHE A 43 -17.85 -4.06 -11.77
C PHE A 43 -18.48 -3.41 -13.03
N GLY A 44 -18.35 -4.04 -14.20
CA GLY A 44 -19.00 -3.59 -15.45
C GLY A 44 -18.38 -2.35 -16.10
N VAL A 45 -17.13 -2.04 -15.77
CA VAL A 45 -16.36 -0.94 -16.35
C VAL A 45 -14.92 -1.40 -16.61
N ASP A 46 -14.34 -0.89 -17.69
CA ASP A 46 -12.94 -1.11 -18.01
C ASP A 46 -12.06 -0.17 -17.17
N VAL A 47 -11.12 -0.73 -16.40
CA VAL A 47 -10.18 0.02 -15.56
C VAL A 47 -8.77 -0.45 -15.87
N ARG A 48 -7.92 0.43 -16.38
CA ARG A 48 -6.51 0.12 -16.62
C ARG A 48 -5.74 0.16 -15.30
N MET A 49 -4.94 -0.86 -15.07
CA MET A 49 -3.99 -0.94 -13.97
C MET A 49 -2.57 -0.91 -14.54
N ALA A 50 -1.79 0.07 -14.13
CA ALA A 50 -0.39 0.19 -14.50
C ALA A 50 0.46 -0.77 -13.67
N TYR A 51 1.35 -1.51 -14.31
CA TYR A 51 2.26 -2.43 -13.64
C TYR A 51 3.61 -2.52 -14.35
N TRP A 52 4.61 -2.97 -13.62
CA TRP A 52 5.94 -3.31 -14.11
C TRP A 52 6.29 -4.70 -13.62
N ASP A 53 6.86 -5.52 -14.49
CA ASP A 53 7.24 -6.90 -14.24
C ASP A 53 8.64 -7.12 -14.79
N PHE A 54 9.61 -7.18 -13.92
CA PHE A 54 11.03 -7.22 -14.25
C PHE A 54 11.68 -8.53 -13.84
N GLY A 55 12.79 -8.87 -14.53
CA GLY A 55 13.60 -10.03 -14.24
C GLY A 55 13.07 -11.32 -14.86
N PRO A 56 13.64 -12.48 -14.49
CA PRO A 56 13.28 -13.75 -15.10
C PRO A 56 11.88 -14.18 -14.68
N GLN A 57 11.04 -14.52 -15.66
CA GLN A 57 9.66 -14.95 -15.43
C GLN A 57 9.56 -16.32 -14.74
N ASP A 58 10.60 -17.12 -14.85
CA ASP A 58 10.76 -18.43 -14.23
C ASP A 58 11.51 -18.38 -12.89
N ALA A 59 11.74 -17.18 -12.34
CA ALA A 59 12.35 -17.03 -11.02
C ALA A 59 11.56 -17.81 -9.97
N PRO A 60 12.26 -18.52 -9.06
CA PRO A 60 11.60 -19.36 -8.05
C PRO A 60 10.76 -18.56 -7.04
N GLU A 61 11.00 -17.27 -6.94
CA GLU A 61 10.31 -16.35 -6.04
C GLU A 61 10.04 -15.00 -6.70
N THR A 62 8.84 -14.45 -6.47
CA THR A 62 8.46 -13.13 -6.97
C THR A 62 8.43 -12.13 -5.81
N LEU A 63 9.16 -11.03 -5.97
CA LEU A 63 9.10 -9.87 -5.07
C LEU A 63 7.98 -8.93 -5.53
N LEU A 64 6.91 -8.85 -4.76
CA LEU A 64 5.81 -7.93 -4.99
C LEU A 64 6.00 -6.66 -4.17
N LEU A 65 6.16 -5.52 -4.83
CA LEU A 65 6.36 -4.23 -4.19
C LEU A 65 5.09 -3.40 -4.32
N THR A 66 4.47 -3.10 -3.19
CA THR A 66 3.27 -2.24 -3.16
C THR A 66 3.64 -0.81 -2.72
N HIS A 67 2.74 0.11 -2.94
CA HIS A 67 2.83 1.49 -2.45
C HIS A 67 1.53 1.86 -1.74
N GLY A 68 1.53 2.96 -1.01
CA GLY A 68 0.37 3.48 -0.31
C GLY A 68 -0.15 4.81 -0.87
N GLU A 69 -1.12 5.38 -0.18
CA GLU A 69 -1.68 6.70 -0.44
C GLU A 69 -0.76 7.77 0.19
N PRO A 70 -0.51 8.91 -0.49
CA PRO A 70 -0.90 9.28 -1.86
C PRO A 70 0.20 8.99 -2.91
N SER A 71 1.04 8.01 -2.65
CA SER A 71 2.19 7.68 -3.52
C SER A 71 1.81 6.78 -4.71
N TRP A 72 2.83 6.31 -5.43
CA TRP A 72 2.73 5.36 -6.51
C TRP A 72 4.01 4.52 -6.61
N SER A 73 4.15 3.65 -7.59
CA SER A 73 5.28 2.72 -7.73
C SER A 73 6.66 3.41 -7.71
N TYR A 74 6.71 4.71 -7.99
CA TYR A 74 7.91 5.55 -7.85
C TYR A 74 8.57 5.45 -6.46
N LEU A 75 7.77 5.20 -5.43
CA LEU A 75 8.25 4.94 -4.07
C LEU A 75 9.28 3.79 -4.05
N ASN A 76 9.09 2.80 -4.91
CA ASN A 76 9.91 1.58 -4.96
C ASN A 76 11.16 1.70 -5.86
N ARG A 77 11.36 2.84 -6.57
CA ARG A 77 12.40 2.99 -7.61
C ARG A 77 13.80 2.58 -7.20
N LYS A 78 14.13 2.71 -5.91
CA LYS A 78 15.47 2.40 -5.36
C LYS A 78 15.59 0.95 -4.86
N LEU A 79 14.47 0.22 -4.73
CA LEU A 79 14.46 -1.19 -4.36
C LEU A 79 14.62 -2.11 -5.57
N ILE A 80 14.08 -1.71 -6.72
CA ILE A 80 13.98 -2.56 -7.92
C ILE A 80 15.37 -3.05 -8.36
N GLY A 81 16.33 -2.15 -8.58
CA GLY A 81 17.68 -2.51 -9.05
C GLY A 81 18.38 -3.54 -8.17
N PRO A 82 18.59 -3.26 -6.88
CA PRO A 82 19.24 -4.21 -5.97
C PRO A 82 18.56 -5.60 -5.89
N LEU A 83 17.25 -5.67 -6.12
CA LEU A 83 16.53 -6.94 -6.14
C LEU A 83 16.74 -7.69 -7.46
N LEU A 84 16.75 -6.98 -8.59
CA LEU A 84 17.09 -7.55 -9.90
C LEU A 84 18.53 -8.06 -9.95
N ASP A 85 19.46 -7.33 -9.35
CA ASP A 85 20.88 -7.75 -9.23
C ASP A 85 21.05 -9.08 -8.48
N LYS A 86 20.07 -9.44 -7.64
CA LYS A 86 20.02 -10.72 -6.94
C LYS A 86 19.26 -11.82 -7.70
N GLY A 87 18.79 -11.53 -8.91
CA GLY A 87 18.11 -12.50 -9.77
C GLY A 87 16.63 -12.72 -9.45
N TYR A 88 15.99 -11.86 -8.66
CA TYR A 88 14.56 -11.96 -8.40
C TYR A 88 13.72 -11.47 -9.56
N ARG A 89 12.53 -12.06 -9.73
CA ARG A 89 11.43 -11.39 -10.45
C ARG A 89 10.86 -10.33 -9.54
N VAL A 90 10.72 -9.11 -10.04
CA VAL A 90 10.21 -7.97 -9.28
C VAL A 90 8.98 -7.41 -9.96
N VAL A 91 7.86 -7.46 -9.27
CA VAL A 91 6.59 -6.90 -9.74
C VAL A 91 6.23 -5.71 -8.87
N CYS A 92 5.92 -4.58 -9.50
CA CYS A 92 5.26 -3.44 -8.84
C CYS A 92 4.11 -2.95 -9.71
N PHE A 93 3.10 -2.37 -9.09
CA PHE A 93 1.93 -1.87 -9.78
C PHE A 93 1.33 -0.68 -9.02
N ASP A 94 0.56 0.13 -9.72
CA ASP A 94 -0.14 1.26 -9.14
C ASP A 94 -1.57 0.85 -8.79
N GLN A 95 -1.99 1.20 -7.57
CA GLN A 95 -3.37 1.00 -7.11
C GLN A 95 -4.35 1.78 -7.99
N VAL A 96 -5.53 1.21 -8.27
CA VAL A 96 -6.60 1.94 -8.94
C VAL A 96 -6.91 3.22 -8.15
N GLY A 97 -6.93 4.34 -8.84
CA GLY A 97 -7.08 5.66 -8.23
C GLY A 97 -5.76 6.38 -7.92
N LEU A 98 -4.61 5.70 -8.01
CA LEU A 98 -3.28 6.25 -7.73
C LEU A 98 -2.34 6.02 -8.91
N GLY A 99 -1.21 6.73 -8.91
CA GLY A 99 -0.15 6.57 -9.91
C GLY A 99 -0.66 6.65 -11.35
N TRP A 100 -0.22 5.73 -12.20
CA TRP A 100 -0.56 5.66 -13.63
C TRP A 100 -1.75 4.75 -13.91
N SER A 101 -2.29 4.08 -12.88
CA SER A 101 -3.58 3.38 -12.99
C SER A 101 -4.72 4.35 -13.18
N ASP A 102 -5.79 3.91 -13.83
CA ASP A 102 -7.00 4.70 -14.04
C ASP A 102 -7.64 5.11 -12.70
N LYS A 103 -8.33 6.23 -12.69
CA LYS A 103 -8.86 6.85 -11.48
C LYS A 103 -10.38 6.96 -11.53
N PRO A 104 -11.11 6.30 -10.61
CA PRO A 104 -12.52 6.62 -10.42
C PRO A 104 -12.70 8.11 -10.18
N ALA A 105 -13.59 8.76 -10.94
CA ALA A 105 -13.80 10.21 -10.84
C ALA A 105 -14.55 10.62 -9.57
N LYS A 106 -15.22 9.66 -8.91
CA LYS A 106 -16.02 9.93 -7.72
C LYS A 106 -15.51 9.13 -6.53
N ARG A 107 -15.55 9.75 -5.35
CA ARG A 107 -15.10 9.14 -4.09
C ARG A 107 -15.88 7.87 -3.74
N GLU A 108 -17.21 7.85 -3.99
CA GLU A 108 -18.08 6.70 -3.74
C GLU A 108 -17.75 5.47 -4.59
N ASP A 109 -17.04 5.66 -5.71
CA ASP A 109 -16.60 4.58 -6.56
C ASP A 109 -15.33 3.87 -6.07
N VAL A 110 -14.59 4.50 -5.16
CA VAL A 110 -13.42 3.93 -4.49
C VAL A 110 -13.87 3.29 -3.19
N THR A 111 -13.75 1.97 -3.11
CA THR A 111 -14.06 1.23 -1.87
C THR A 111 -12.93 0.25 -1.55
N TYR A 112 -12.79 -0.10 -0.26
CA TYR A 112 -11.77 -1.05 0.16
C TYR A 112 -11.93 -2.41 -0.56
N GLU A 113 -13.17 -2.92 -0.68
CA GLU A 113 -13.41 -4.21 -1.35
C GLU A 113 -13.14 -4.16 -2.85
N ARG A 114 -13.48 -3.08 -3.54
CA ARG A 114 -13.12 -2.92 -4.96
C ARG A 114 -11.61 -2.91 -5.16
N SER A 115 -10.88 -2.20 -4.28
CA SER A 115 -9.41 -2.15 -4.35
C SER A 115 -8.80 -3.53 -4.13
N VAL A 116 -9.31 -4.32 -3.20
CA VAL A 116 -8.90 -5.71 -2.98
C VAL A 116 -9.18 -6.55 -4.23
N ALA A 117 -10.40 -6.46 -4.79
CA ALA A 117 -10.79 -7.24 -5.96
C ALA A 117 -9.94 -6.92 -7.21
N TRP A 118 -9.63 -5.64 -7.47
CA TRP A 118 -8.74 -5.25 -8.56
C TRP A 118 -7.32 -5.80 -8.37
N ASN A 119 -6.81 -5.80 -7.13
CA ASN A 119 -5.50 -6.38 -6.85
C ASN A 119 -5.50 -7.90 -7.09
N GLU A 120 -6.50 -8.63 -6.61
CA GLU A 120 -6.64 -10.07 -6.84
C GLU A 120 -6.72 -10.39 -8.34
N ASP A 121 -7.46 -9.57 -9.10
CA ASP A 121 -7.61 -9.72 -10.55
C ASP A 121 -6.27 -9.56 -11.29
N LEU A 122 -5.53 -8.48 -11.00
CA LEU A 122 -4.21 -8.25 -11.58
C LEU A 122 -3.21 -9.36 -11.18
N LEU A 123 -3.10 -9.64 -9.87
CA LEU A 123 -2.02 -10.47 -9.35
C LEU A 123 -2.23 -11.96 -9.65
N PHE A 124 -3.48 -12.45 -9.64
CA PHE A 124 -3.76 -13.88 -9.70
C PHE A 124 -4.47 -14.35 -10.96
N ASN A 125 -5.32 -13.50 -11.56
CA ASN A 125 -6.01 -13.87 -12.80
C ASN A 125 -5.21 -13.49 -14.05
N PHE A 126 -4.42 -12.41 -13.99
CA PHE A 126 -3.64 -11.94 -15.12
C PHE A 126 -2.15 -12.29 -15.01
N LEU A 127 -1.46 -11.89 -13.91
CA LEU A 127 -0.03 -12.15 -13.73
C LEU A 127 0.27 -13.55 -13.19
N GLU A 128 -0.74 -14.28 -12.72
CA GLU A 128 -0.66 -15.64 -12.16
C GLU A 128 0.44 -15.83 -11.12
N LEU A 129 0.68 -14.82 -10.29
CA LEU A 129 1.79 -14.80 -9.34
C LEU A 129 1.67 -15.93 -8.29
N ARG A 130 2.82 -16.51 -7.97
CA ARG A 130 2.98 -17.57 -6.96
C ARG A 130 4.30 -17.39 -6.23
N ASN A 131 4.42 -18.06 -5.08
CA ASN A 131 5.60 -17.99 -4.22
C ASN A 131 6.07 -16.55 -3.98
N ILE A 132 5.14 -15.71 -3.49
CA ILE A 132 5.30 -14.27 -3.40
C ILE A 132 5.97 -13.90 -2.08
N THR A 133 7.02 -13.09 -2.13
CA THR A 133 7.44 -12.26 -1.01
C THR A 133 6.92 -10.85 -1.25
N ALA A 134 5.93 -10.44 -0.45
CA ALA A 134 5.29 -9.14 -0.60
C ALA A 134 5.90 -8.10 0.35
N VAL A 135 6.31 -6.96 -0.21
CA VAL A 135 6.71 -5.76 0.54
C VAL A 135 5.52 -4.81 0.57
N LEU A 136 4.86 -4.78 1.71
CA LEU A 136 3.59 -4.10 1.93
C LEU A 136 3.80 -2.81 2.74
N GLN A 137 3.32 -1.69 2.21
CA GLN A 137 3.45 -0.39 2.86
C GLN A 137 2.15 0.40 2.76
N ASP A 138 1.74 1.03 3.88
CA ASP A 138 0.57 1.91 3.97
C ASP A 138 -0.68 1.25 3.36
N TRP A 139 -1.46 1.91 2.48
CA TRP A 139 -2.62 1.32 1.80
C TRP A 139 -2.28 0.11 0.92
N GLY A 140 -1.06 0.05 0.37
CA GLY A 140 -0.59 -1.17 -0.28
C GLY A 140 -0.49 -2.34 0.69
N GLY A 141 -0.32 -2.06 1.99
CA GLY A 141 -0.40 -3.04 3.05
C GLY A 141 -1.83 -3.33 3.48
N LEU A 142 -2.67 -2.31 3.72
CA LEU A 142 -4.07 -2.55 4.09
C LEU A 142 -4.78 -3.46 3.07
N ILE A 143 -4.65 -3.14 1.78
CA ILE A 143 -5.20 -3.94 0.69
C ILE A 143 -4.46 -5.28 0.56
N GLY A 144 -3.11 -5.23 0.52
CA GLY A 144 -2.27 -6.41 0.30
C GLY A 144 -2.40 -7.46 1.41
N LEU A 145 -2.63 -7.06 2.65
CA LEU A 145 -2.90 -8.00 3.76
C LEU A 145 -4.23 -8.73 3.59
N ARG A 146 -5.28 -8.05 3.11
CA ARG A 146 -6.54 -8.74 2.77
C ARG A 146 -6.32 -9.74 1.65
N VAL A 147 -5.63 -9.33 0.60
CA VAL A 147 -5.28 -10.21 -0.54
C VAL A 147 -4.44 -11.40 -0.06
N ALA A 148 -3.44 -11.17 0.80
CA ALA A 148 -2.58 -12.22 1.34
C ALA A 148 -3.32 -13.21 2.23
N ALA A 149 -4.23 -12.73 3.08
CA ALA A 149 -5.02 -13.60 3.94
C ALA A 149 -5.98 -14.50 3.15
N ARG A 150 -6.60 -13.95 2.09
CA ARG A 150 -7.53 -14.69 1.22
C ARG A 150 -6.83 -15.71 0.32
N ASN A 151 -5.54 -15.52 0.05
CA ASN A 151 -4.74 -16.33 -0.88
C ASN A 151 -3.41 -16.77 -0.23
N SER A 152 -3.45 -17.15 1.03
CA SER A 152 -2.25 -17.37 1.84
C SER A 152 -1.28 -18.40 1.25
N GLU A 153 -1.76 -19.39 0.51
CA GLU A 153 -0.96 -20.43 -0.13
C GLU A 153 -0.01 -19.87 -1.22
N LYS A 154 -0.35 -18.73 -1.82
CA LYS A 154 0.45 -18.07 -2.87
C LYS A 154 1.65 -17.29 -2.31
N TYR A 155 1.67 -17.01 -1.01
CA TYR A 155 2.70 -16.21 -0.37
C TYR A 155 3.73 -17.06 0.33
N ALA A 156 5.02 -16.73 0.15
CA ALA A 156 6.14 -17.31 0.89
C ALA A 156 6.46 -16.52 2.15
N ARG A 157 6.46 -15.17 2.05
CA ARG A 157 6.87 -14.26 3.12
C ARG A 157 6.13 -12.92 3.01
N LEU A 158 6.12 -12.18 4.11
CA LEU A 158 5.67 -10.79 4.14
C LEU A 158 6.77 -9.89 4.72
N VAL A 159 6.89 -8.70 4.16
CA VAL A 159 7.65 -7.58 4.72
C VAL A 159 6.66 -6.46 4.94
N LEU A 160 6.42 -6.11 6.19
CA LEU A 160 5.48 -5.06 6.58
C LEU A 160 6.24 -3.79 6.93
N SER A 161 5.95 -2.72 6.21
CA SER A 161 6.60 -1.42 6.41
C SER A 161 5.54 -0.36 6.63
N ASN A 162 5.41 0.15 7.85
CA ASN A 162 4.48 1.23 8.20
C ASN A 162 3.09 0.99 7.58
N THR A 163 2.48 -0.12 7.99
CA THR A 163 1.16 -0.55 7.55
C THR A 163 0.41 -1.28 8.66
N CYS A 164 -0.88 -1.45 8.47
CA CYS A 164 -1.75 -2.06 9.46
C CYS A 164 -2.89 -2.87 8.82
N LEU A 165 -3.59 -3.64 9.64
CA LEU A 165 -4.87 -4.27 9.31
C LEU A 165 -5.87 -3.89 10.42
N PRO A 166 -6.35 -2.63 10.44
CA PRO A 166 -7.18 -2.12 11.51
C PRO A 166 -8.57 -2.76 11.48
N THR A 167 -9.18 -2.85 12.67
CA THR A 167 -10.55 -3.32 12.85
C THR A 167 -11.40 -2.18 13.41
N ASP A 168 -12.68 -2.42 13.58
CA ASP A 168 -13.63 -1.53 14.28
C ASP A 168 -13.77 -1.88 15.77
N ASP A 169 -12.95 -2.82 16.27
CA ASP A 169 -12.95 -3.27 17.65
C ASP A 169 -11.80 -2.61 18.43
N LYS A 170 -12.16 -1.74 19.39
CA LYS A 170 -11.21 -0.97 20.18
C LYS A 170 -10.30 -1.84 21.06
N ASP A 171 -10.87 -2.89 21.65
CA ASP A 171 -10.11 -3.79 22.51
C ASP A 171 -9.15 -4.64 21.71
N PHE A 172 -9.57 -5.08 20.52
CA PHE A 172 -8.70 -5.80 19.58
C PHE A 172 -7.52 -4.95 19.11
N GLN A 173 -7.72 -3.64 18.94
CA GLN A 173 -6.70 -2.72 18.46
C GLN A 173 -5.69 -2.26 19.51
N ARG A 174 -5.75 -2.81 20.72
CA ARG A 174 -4.79 -2.50 21.79
C ARG A 174 -3.71 -3.59 21.89
N ALA A 175 -2.45 -3.18 21.82
CA ALA A 175 -1.31 -4.07 22.06
C ALA A 175 -1.21 -4.50 23.52
N SER A 176 -0.47 -5.58 23.79
CA SER A 176 -0.29 -6.14 25.15
C SER A 176 0.32 -5.15 26.15
N ASP A 177 1.08 -4.16 25.67
CA ASP A 177 1.65 -3.08 26.49
C ASP A 177 0.69 -1.89 26.68
N GLY A 178 -0.55 -1.99 26.20
CA GLY A 178 -1.57 -0.95 26.30
C GLY A 178 -1.49 0.12 25.21
N THR A 179 -0.56 0.01 24.24
CA THR A 179 -0.45 0.95 23.13
C THR A 179 -1.62 0.77 22.16
N ASP A 180 -2.28 1.86 21.79
CA ASP A 180 -3.29 1.83 20.74
C ASP A 180 -2.62 1.60 19.38
N TYR A 181 -3.19 0.69 18.61
CA TYR A 181 -2.73 0.31 17.28
C TYR A 181 -2.81 1.47 16.27
N LEU A 182 -3.92 2.22 16.32
CA LEU A 182 -4.07 3.48 15.62
C LEU A 182 -3.98 4.61 16.67
N GLY A 183 -2.82 5.24 16.77
CA GLY A 183 -2.59 6.33 17.72
C GLY A 183 -3.18 7.68 17.28
N ALA A 184 -3.07 8.69 18.15
CA ALA A 184 -3.55 10.06 17.90
C ALA A 184 -3.01 10.66 16.56
N GLY A 185 -1.83 10.25 16.13
CA GLY A 185 -1.25 10.64 14.86
C GLY A 185 -2.11 10.24 13.67
N PHE A 186 -2.60 9.00 13.68
CA PHE A 186 -3.49 8.49 12.64
C PHE A 186 -4.80 9.30 12.56
N TYR A 187 -5.46 9.52 13.69
CA TYR A 187 -6.72 10.30 13.72
C TYR A 187 -6.51 11.75 13.27
N LYS A 188 -5.37 12.34 13.61
CA LYS A 188 -5.00 13.67 13.10
C LYS A 188 -4.82 13.66 11.58
N TRP A 189 -4.14 12.66 11.03
CA TRP A 189 -3.98 12.50 9.58
C TRP A 189 -5.34 12.33 8.88
N LYS A 190 -6.18 11.42 9.38
CA LYS A 190 -7.54 11.17 8.86
C LYS A 190 -8.36 12.46 8.81
N LYS A 191 -8.31 13.27 9.88
CA LYS A 191 -8.99 14.58 9.93
C LYS A 191 -8.43 15.57 8.91
N MET A 192 -7.10 15.68 8.80
CA MET A 192 -6.46 16.59 7.85
C MET A 192 -6.81 16.24 6.40
N ALA A 193 -6.78 14.96 6.05
CA ALA A 193 -7.16 14.49 4.72
C ALA A 193 -8.63 14.83 4.39
N HIS A 194 -9.51 14.62 5.37
CA HIS A 194 -10.92 15.00 5.23
C HIS A 194 -11.13 16.50 5.03
N ASP A 195 -10.44 17.33 5.81
CA ASP A 195 -10.57 18.80 5.77
C ASP A 195 -9.97 19.42 4.47
N GLY A 196 -9.54 18.60 3.52
CA GLY A 196 -9.03 19.04 2.23
C GLY A 196 -7.58 19.54 2.25
N PHE A 197 -6.77 19.09 3.22
CA PHE A 197 -5.35 19.43 3.29
C PHE A 197 -4.57 18.92 2.06
N ILE A 198 -5.02 17.85 1.43
CA ILE A 198 -4.45 17.29 0.21
C ILE A 198 -5.15 17.94 -0.99
N ALA A 199 -4.44 18.80 -1.70
CA ALA A 199 -4.94 19.50 -2.86
C ALA A 199 -4.08 19.21 -4.10
N HIS A 200 -4.65 19.42 -5.28
CA HIS A 200 -3.96 19.30 -6.56
C HIS A 200 -2.64 20.08 -6.58
N GLY A 201 -1.57 19.46 -7.10
CA GLY A 201 -0.22 20.03 -7.17
C GLY A 201 0.45 20.23 -5.80
N LYS A 202 -0.03 19.56 -4.75
CA LYS A 202 0.53 19.67 -3.39
C LYS A 202 1.02 18.34 -2.81
N LEU A 203 0.80 17.22 -3.49
CA LEU A 203 1.21 15.91 -2.99
C LEU A 203 2.72 15.82 -2.80
N GLY A 204 3.47 16.20 -3.80
CA GLY A 204 4.93 16.21 -3.73
C GLY A 204 5.46 17.10 -2.61
N PHE A 205 4.87 18.30 -2.43
CA PHE A 205 5.21 19.18 -1.31
C PHE A 205 4.92 18.54 0.05
N LEU A 206 3.78 17.88 0.20
CA LEU A 206 3.41 17.20 1.45
C LEU A 206 4.36 16.05 1.77
N LEU A 207 4.68 15.22 0.78
CA LEU A 207 5.62 14.11 0.93
C LEU A 207 7.03 14.63 1.26
N LYS A 208 7.46 15.72 0.61
CA LYS A 208 8.73 16.39 0.92
C LYS A 208 8.76 16.95 2.34
N LYS A 209 7.69 17.60 2.78
CA LYS A 209 7.57 18.11 4.15
C LYS A 209 7.56 16.97 5.16
N GLY A 210 6.87 15.87 4.87
CA GLY A 210 6.87 14.66 5.70
C GLY A 210 8.23 13.99 5.79
N SER A 211 9.09 14.15 4.78
CA SER A 211 10.47 13.64 4.80
C SER A 211 11.44 14.44 5.68
N LYS A 212 11.04 15.64 6.14
CA LYS A 212 11.85 16.60 6.93
C LYS A 212 11.61 16.55 8.43
N GLY A 213 11.10 15.48 8.98
CA GLY A 213 10.86 15.38 10.43
C GLY A 213 12.15 15.52 11.27
N PRO A 214 12.06 15.87 12.56
CA PRO A 214 13.20 16.11 13.42
C PRO A 214 14.14 14.91 13.61
N SER A 215 13.68 13.73 13.30
CA SER A 215 14.45 12.48 13.33
C SER A 215 15.12 12.14 11.97
N HIS A 216 14.98 13.00 10.95
CA HIS A 216 15.44 12.71 9.59
C HIS A 216 16.76 13.45 9.30
N GLY A 217 17.82 12.72 9.04
CA GLY A 217 19.06 13.29 8.50
C GLY A 217 18.85 13.81 7.08
N ALA A 218 19.61 14.83 6.67
CA ALA A 218 19.57 15.45 5.35
C ALA A 218 19.74 14.45 4.17
N ALA A 219 20.33 13.29 4.42
CA ALA A 219 20.52 12.23 3.43
C ALA A 219 19.22 11.59 2.93
N HIS A 220 18.08 11.84 3.57
CA HIS A 220 16.80 11.21 3.27
C HIS A 220 15.75 12.18 2.70
N GLU A 221 16.07 13.46 2.56
CA GLU A 221 15.17 14.42 1.94
C GLU A 221 14.94 14.09 0.47
N ILE A 222 13.68 14.17 0.03
CA ILE A 222 13.34 14.12 -1.40
C ILE A 222 13.60 15.50 -2.03
N THR A 223 14.16 15.51 -3.25
CA THR A 223 14.41 16.75 -3.99
C THR A 223 13.13 17.39 -4.51
N GLU A 224 13.20 18.60 -5.06
CA GLU A 224 12.04 19.25 -5.71
C GLU A 224 11.57 18.44 -6.91
N GLU A 225 12.51 17.90 -7.71
CA GLU A 225 12.20 17.09 -8.87
C GLU A 225 11.55 15.75 -8.46
N GLU A 226 12.06 15.10 -7.40
CA GLU A 226 11.44 13.89 -6.84
C GLU A 226 10.05 14.20 -6.28
N ALA A 227 9.85 15.36 -5.66
CA ALA A 227 8.55 15.81 -5.17
C ALA A 227 7.58 16.04 -6.35
N ALA A 228 8.00 16.74 -7.40
CA ALA A 228 7.18 16.95 -8.58
C ALA A 228 6.73 15.65 -9.24
N ALA A 229 7.57 14.59 -9.23
CA ALA A 229 7.20 13.28 -9.79
C ALA A 229 6.01 12.64 -9.10
N TYR A 230 5.72 12.97 -7.83
CA TYR A 230 4.52 12.48 -7.13
C TYR A 230 3.24 13.20 -7.55
N ASP A 231 3.32 14.41 -8.08
CA ASP A 231 2.16 15.17 -8.56
C ASP A 231 1.75 14.78 -9.99
N LEU A 232 2.69 14.30 -10.82
CA LEU A 232 2.47 14.01 -12.25
C LEU A 232 1.25 13.10 -12.55
N PRO A 233 0.97 12.05 -11.76
CA PRO A 233 -0.19 11.19 -12.02
C PRO A 233 -1.55 11.87 -11.82
N PHE A 234 -1.59 13.07 -11.27
CA PHE A 234 -2.82 13.77 -10.85
C PHE A 234 -2.93 15.15 -11.51
N PRO A 235 -3.19 15.21 -12.85
CA PRO A 235 -3.15 16.46 -13.59
C PRO A 235 -4.29 17.44 -13.26
N THR A 236 -5.35 16.99 -12.60
CA THR A 236 -6.48 17.83 -12.14
C THR A 236 -6.98 17.39 -10.77
N GLU A 237 -7.79 18.22 -10.11
CA GLU A 237 -8.43 17.91 -8.83
C GLU A 237 -9.31 16.64 -8.89
N GLU A 238 -9.99 16.40 -10.02
CA GLU A 238 -10.83 15.22 -10.20
C GLU A 238 -10.05 13.91 -10.13
N HIS A 239 -8.75 13.93 -10.45
CA HIS A 239 -7.87 12.75 -10.34
C HIS A 239 -7.54 12.38 -8.88
N LEU A 240 -7.89 13.22 -7.91
CA LEU A 240 -7.59 13.00 -6.49
C LEU A 240 -8.70 12.30 -5.71
N ALA A 241 -9.77 11.83 -6.35
CA ALA A 241 -10.91 11.21 -5.64
C ALA A 241 -10.47 10.07 -4.70
N ALA A 242 -9.58 9.19 -5.16
CA ALA A 242 -9.03 8.09 -4.35
C ALA A 242 -8.14 8.60 -3.21
N VAL A 243 -7.27 9.58 -3.49
CA VAL A 243 -6.39 10.20 -2.49
C VAL A 243 -7.20 10.78 -1.33
N HIS A 244 -8.32 11.43 -1.62
CA HIS A 244 -9.18 12.03 -0.60
C HIS A 244 -9.96 11.00 0.22
N VAL A 245 -10.32 9.85 -0.38
CA VAL A 245 -11.20 8.89 0.30
C VAL A 245 -10.46 7.78 1.03
N PHE A 246 -9.26 7.41 0.60
CA PHE A 246 -8.54 6.31 1.24
C PHE A 246 -8.38 6.48 2.76
N PRO A 247 -7.98 7.63 3.31
CA PRO A 247 -7.90 7.80 4.76
C PRO A 247 -9.25 7.61 5.48
N GLU A 248 -10.36 7.93 4.80
CA GLU A 248 -11.71 7.76 5.36
C GLU A 248 -12.14 6.28 5.37
N LEU A 249 -11.62 5.46 4.45
CA LEU A 249 -11.95 4.03 4.33
C LEU A 249 -11.24 3.14 5.36
N VAL A 250 -10.31 3.69 6.16
CA VAL A 250 -9.65 2.92 7.23
C VAL A 250 -10.66 2.61 8.31
N PRO A 251 -10.92 1.33 8.63
CA PRO A 251 -11.82 0.95 9.72
C PRO A 251 -11.35 1.51 11.04
N THR A 252 -12.28 2.11 11.78
CA THR A 252 -12.03 2.69 13.10
C THR A 252 -13.17 2.35 14.06
N PRO A 253 -12.93 2.32 15.37
CA PRO A 253 -13.99 2.13 16.36
C PRO A 253 -15.10 3.18 16.23
N PRO A 254 -16.34 2.87 16.66
CA PRO A 254 -17.49 3.77 16.58
C PRO A 254 -17.30 5.13 17.26
N ASP A 255 -16.44 5.19 18.25
CA ASP A 255 -16.12 6.36 19.08
C ASP A 255 -14.82 7.06 18.66
N ASP A 256 -14.43 6.92 17.38
CA ASP A 256 -13.23 7.60 16.89
C ASP A 256 -13.35 9.12 17.07
N GLU A 257 -12.21 9.76 17.37
CA GLU A 257 -12.14 11.20 17.67
C GLU A 257 -12.56 12.08 16.47
N THR A 258 -12.62 11.52 15.28
CA THR A 258 -13.05 12.24 14.06
C THR A 258 -14.56 12.28 13.91
N GLY A 259 -15.31 11.51 14.71
CA GLY A 259 -16.76 11.32 14.60
C GLY A 259 -17.17 10.65 13.28
N ARG A 260 -16.24 10.03 12.56
CA ARG A 260 -16.41 9.44 11.24
C ARG A 260 -16.07 7.97 11.28
N HIS A 261 -16.82 7.27 12.07
CA HIS A 261 -16.74 5.84 12.10
C HIS A 261 -17.01 5.26 10.70
N GLN A 262 -16.04 4.51 10.19
CA GLN A 262 -16.19 3.70 9.00
C GLN A 262 -16.25 2.22 9.41
N PRO A 263 -17.42 1.67 9.69
CA PRO A 263 -17.56 0.26 10.08
C PRO A 263 -17.28 -0.67 8.89
N VAL A 264 -17.37 -0.14 7.68
CA VAL A 264 -17.23 -0.93 6.46
C VAL A 264 -15.82 -1.47 6.34
N GLY A 265 -15.72 -2.78 6.56
CA GLY A 265 -14.45 -3.50 6.45
C GLY A 265 -13.79 -3.87 7.77
N GLY A 266 -14.21 -3.34 8.91
CA GLY A 266 -13.67 -3.71 10.22
C GLY A 266 -13.95 -5.15 10.59
N GLU A 267 -15.19 -5.60 10.42
CA GLU A 267 -15.58 -7.01 10.61
C GLU A 267 -14.81 -7.94 9.66
N ALA A 268 -14.68 -7.56 8.38
CA ALA A 268 -13.90 -8.33 7.43
C ALA A 268 -12.43 -8.44 7.87
N ASN A 269 -11.82 -7.37 8.39
CA ASN A 269 -10.46 -7.41 8.90
C ASN A 269 -10.34 -8.29 10.16
N ARG A 270 -11.31 -8.27 11.08
CA ARG A 270 -11.31 -9.20 12.23
C ARG A 270 -11.28 -10.65 11.77
N ALA A 271 -12.14 -11.02 10.81
CA ALA A 271 -12.13 -12.37 10.25
C ALA A 271 -10.79 -12.77 9.61
N LEU A 272 -10.10 -11.82 8.97
CA LEU A 272 -8.79 -12.07 8.36
C LEU A 272 -7.66 -12.17 9.40
N TRP A 273 -7.80 -11.55 10.57
CA TRP A 273 -6.85 -11.75 11.67
C TRP A 273 -6.79 -13.21 12.12
N GLU A 274 -7.88 -13.97 12.03
CA GLU A 274 -7.83 -15.42 12.31
C GLU A 274 -6.82 -16.19 11.44
N VAL A 275 -6.56 -15.70 10.22
CA VAL A 275 -5.53 -16.24 9.34
C VAL A 275 -4.14 -15.83 9.83
N PHE A 276 -3.96 -14.56 10.20
CA PHE A 276 -2.66 -14.06 10.65
C PHE A 276 -2.25 -14.57 12.02
N GLU A 277 -3.18 -14.83 12.93
CA GLU A 277 -2.94 -15.49 14.21
C GLU A 277 -2.43 -16.93 14.05
N LYS A 278 -2.67 -17.53 12.90
CA LYS A 278 -2.17 -18.87 12.50
C LYS A 278 -1.04 -18.80 11.47
N TRP A 279 -0.63 -17.59 11.09
CA TRP A 279 0.37 -17.39 10.04
C TRP A 279 1.76 -17.72 10.52
N THR A 280 2.32 -18.85 10.05
CA THR A 280 3.65 -19.35 10.45
C THR A 280 4.73 -19.06 9.43
N LYS A 281 4.41 -18.53 8.25
CA LYS A 281 5.41 -18.12 7.26
C LYS A 281 6.13 -16.85 7.74
N PRO A 282 7.41 -16.64 7.35
CA PRO A 282 8.19 -15.50 7.84
C PRO A 282 7.52 -14.15 7.58
N VAL A 283 7.49 -13.29 8.60
CA VAL A 283 7.03 -11.90 8.52
C VAL A 283 8.11 -10.99 9.07
N LEU A 284 8.69 -10.15 8.22
CA LEU A 284 9.64 -9.12 8.61
C LEU A 284 8.89 -7.83 8.92
N LEU A 285 9.10 -7.26 10.10
CA LEU A 285 8.61 -5.94 10.46
C LEU A 285 9.73 -4.92 10.20
N ALA A 286 9.49 -4.00 9.26
CA ALA A 286 10.42 -2.97 8.82
C ALA A 286 9.79 -1.59 9.00
N PHE A 287 9.58 -1.22 10.24
CA PHE A 287 8.93 0.04 10.61
C PHE A 287 9.94 1.14 10.91
N SER A 288 9.61 2.36 10.55
CA SER A 288 10.37 3.54 10.94
C SER A 288 9.85 4.10 12.26
N ASP A 289 10.76 4.60 13.09
CA ASP A 289 10.45 5.26 14.35
C ASP A 289 9.98 6.71 14.17
N GLY A 290 10.23 7.29 13.00
CA GLY A 290 9.80 8.64 12.65
C GLY A 290 8.39 8.74 12.07
N ASP A 291 7.67 7.63 11.89
CA ASP A 291 6.30 7.64 11.39
C ASP A 291 5.30 7.84 12.54
N TRP A 292 4.78 9.04 12.63
CA TRP A 292 3.80 9.42 13.64
C TRP A 292 2.36 8.96 13.34
N VAL A 293 2.11 8.42 12.12
CA VAL A 293 0.80 7.93 11.67
C VAL A 293 0.63 6.45 11.97
N LEU A 294 1.54 5.62 11.47
CA LEU A 294 1.44 4.17 11.51
C LEU A 294 2.59 3.49 12.27
N GLY A 295 3.51 4.29 12.84
CA GLY A 295 4.72 3.78 13.48
C GLY A 295 4.47 2.79 14.62
N HIS A 296 3.31 2.82 15.27
CA HIS A 296 2.97 1.91 16.38
C HIS A 296 2.34 0.59 15.94
N CYS A 297 1.93 0.48 14.69
CA CYS A 297 1.19 -0.69 14.19
C CYS A 297 1.98 -2.01 14.29
N TYR A 298 3.29 -1.98 14.33
CA TYR A 298 4.12 -3.20 14.43
C TYR A 298 3.85 -4.01 15.70
N LYS A 299 3.43 -3.37 16.82
CA LYS A 299 3.26 -4.04 18.11
C LYS A 299 2.19 -5.12 18.06
N LEU A 300 1.05 -4.83 17.41
CA LEU A 300 -0.01 -5.81 17.27
C LEU A 300 0.43 -7.04 16.46
N TRP A 301 1.27 -6.82 15.44
CA TRP A 301 1.86 -7.91 14.66
C TRP A 301 2.80 -8.77 15.51
N GLN A 302 3.60 -8.15 16.39
CA GLN A 302 4.46 -8.87 17.34
C GLN A 302 3.65 -9.73 18.30
N ASP A 303 2.54 -9.20 18.79
CA ASP A 303 1.68 -9.87 19.77
C ASP A 303 0.88 -11.03 19.14
N LYS A 304 0.39 -10.87 17.92
CA LYS A 304 -0.63 -11.76 17.34
C LYS A 304 -0.16 -12.67 16.20
N CYS A 305 0.93 -12.34 15.50
CA CYS A 305 1.36 -13.09 14.32
C CYS A 305 2.59 -13.96 14.61
N PRO A 306 2.46 -15.29 14.68
CA PRO A 306 3.60 -16.20 14.97
C PRO A 306 4.73 -16.11 13.95
N GLY A 307 4.44 -15.73 12.71
CA GLY A 307 5.43 -15.57 11.64
C GLY A 307 6.47 -14.49 11.94
N VAL A 308 6.15 -13.50 12.77
CA VAL A 308 7.07 -12.42 13.16
C VAL A 308 8.24 -12.97 14.01
N ALA A 309 8.00 -13.93 14.88
CA ALA A 309 9.04 -14.51 15.73
C ALA A 309 10.16 -15.24 14.96
N LYS A 310 9.93 -15.55 13.68
CA LYS A 310 10.91 -16.25 12.82
C LYS A 310 11.95 -15.31 12.19
N VAL A 311 11.74 -14.01 12.27
CA VAL A 311 12.62 -13.02 11.66
C VAL A 311 12.95 -11.94 12.69
N LYS A 312 14.21 -11.59 12.82
CA LYS A 312 14.60 -10.45 13.65
C LYS A 312 14.07 -9.18 13.01
N GLY A 313 13.20 -8.47 13.71
CA GLY A 313 12.66 -7.19 13.25
C GLY A 313 13.75 -6.14 13.04
N LEU A 314 13.50 -5.20 12.16
CA LEU A 314 14.36 -4.06 11.88
C LEU A 314 13.62 -2.78 12.27
N THR A 315 14.21 -2.01 13.17
CA THR A 315 13.80 -0.62 13.39
C THR A 315 14.70 0.28 12.55
N LEU A 316 14.10 1.15 11.76
CA LEU A 316 14.80 2.10 10.90
C LEU A 316 14.83 3.43 11.63
N GLU A 317 15.85 3.62 12.45
CA GLU A 317 16.03 4.82 13.28
C GLU A 317 16.20 6.08 12.41
N GLY A 318 15.54 7.15 12.82
CA GLY A 318 15.65 8.45 12.17
C GLY A 318 15.08 8.51 10.74
N THR A 319 14.17 7.60 10.38
CA THR A 319 13.58 7.55 9.02
C THR A 319 12.07 7.77 9.03
N SER A 320 11.53 8.36 7.94
CA SER A 320 10.09 8.31 7.67
C SER A 320 9.72 7.02 6.93
N ALA A 321 8.44 6.69 6.87
CA ALA A 321 7.93 5.57 6.07
C ALA A 321 8.39 5.64 4.60
N ILE A 322 8.56 6.86 4.06
CA ILE A 322 9.01 7.11 2.69
C ILE A 322 10.52 6.91 2.55
N SER A 323 11.31 7.33 3.53
CA SER A 323 12.77 7.23 3.52
C SER A 323 13.30 5.87 3.99
N ALA A 324 12.53 5.12 4.78
CA ALA A 324 12.86 3.79 5.26
C ALA A 324 13.25 2.82 4.13
N ARG A 325 12.59 2.91 3.00
CA ARG A 325 12.88 2.09 1.82
C ARG A 325 14.22 2.41 1.15
N ARG A 326 14.81 3.57 1.40
CA ARG A 326 16.15 3.92 0.91
C ARG A 326 17.27 3.17 1.65
N ALA A 327 17.13 3.06 2.97
CA ALA A 327 18.11 2.38 3.82
C ALA A 327 18.04 0.84 3.68
N ALA A 328 16.88 0.34 3.33
CA ALA A 328 16.56 -1.06 3.27
C ALA A 328 17.24 -1.84 2.14
N ALA A 329 17.45 -1.20 1.00
CA ALA A 329 17.93 -1.89 -0.21
C ALA A 329 19.30 -2.59 -0.04
N SER A 330 20.12 -2.13 0.90
CA SER A 330 21.46 -2.67 1.13
C SER A 330 21.58 -3.68 2.27
N SER A 331 20.61 -3.72 3.21
CA SER A 331 20.75 -4.47 4.45
C SER A 331 19.65 -5.52 4.74
N TRP A 332 18.56 -5.52 3.99
CA TRP A 332 17.36 -6.28 4.34
C TRP A 332 17.32 -7.72 3.83
N TRP A 333 18.17 -8.09 2.91
CA TRP A 333 18.06 -9.41 2.31
C TRP A 333 19.21 -10.33 2.69
N PRO A 334 18.94 -11.49 3.27
CA PRO A 334 19.98 -12.50 3.45
C PRO A 334 20.55 -12.91 2.08
N PRO A 335 21.82 -13.31 1.99
CA PRO A 335 22.37 -13.84 0.76
C PRO A 335 21.48 -15.01 0.29
N SER A 336 21.23 -15.08 -1.02
CA SER A 336 20.55 -16.21 -1.65
C SER A 336 21.16 -17.50 -1.13
N SER A 337 20.35 -18.35 -0.49
CA SER A 337 20.77 -19.72 -0.20
C SER A 337 21.02 -20.42 -1.54
N THR A 338 22.29 -20.55 -1.90
CA THR A 338 22.75 -21.48 -2.94
C THR A 338 22.32 -22.89 -2.61
#